data_3fab8f5b4e49bf74cb6b6ae7cf7363c8
#
_entry.id   3fab8f5b4e49bf74cb6b6ae7cf7363c8
#
_cell.length_a   1.000
_cell.length_b   1.000
_cell.length_c   1.000
_cell.angle_alpha   90.00
_cell.angle_beta   90.00
_cell.angle_gamma   90.00
#
_symmetry.space_group_name_H-M   'P 1'
#
loop_
_entity.id
_entity.type
_entity.pdbx_description
1 polymer ?
#
loop_
_entity_poly.entity_id
_entity_poly.type
_entity_poly.pdbx_seq_one_letter_code
_entity_poly.pdbx_strand_id
1 'polypeptide(L)'
;MEFEPTAIALAAQQAEKKTPHHWESLAPEAHLALIIALDQFPRNMYRATPAAYAWDKYALSAAKRMMARKSDLYLSQEKRPFAYMPFMHSESIVDQEECVRLSDARLEDESTLKAARTHYDIIEKFGRFPHRNIVLGRETLPEEQIFLDRGGFSG
;
A
#
# COMPACT_ATOMS: atom_id res chain seq x y z
N MET A 1 10.15 19.20 7.98
CA MET A 1 9.23 19.01 6.83
C MET A 1 9.96 18.97 5.49
N GLU A 2 11.09 18.28 5.45
CA GLU A 2 11.94 18.15 4.25
C GLU A 2 11.55 16.99 3.32
N PHE A 3 10.57 16.15 3.72
CA PHE A 3 10.22 14.93 2.99
C PHE A 3 9.20 15.13 1.86
N GLU A 4 8.35 16.14 1.94
CA GLU A 4 7.30 16.39 0.93
C GLU A 4 7.88 16.63 -0.48
N PRO A 5 8.87 17.50 -0.68
CA PRO A 5 9.47 17.70 -1.99
C PRO A 5 10.10 16.43 -2.56
N THR A 6 10.71 15.60 -1.70
CA THR A 6 11.34 14.34 -2.10
C THR A 6 10.31 13.33 -2.59
N ALA A 7 9.22 13.16 -1.86
CA ALA A 7 8.16 12.22 -2.24
C ALA A 7 7.45 12.67 -3.53
N ILE A 8 7.19 13.98 -3.69
CA ILE A 8 6.65 14.57 -4.93
C ILE A 8 7.61 14.34 -6.09
N ALA A 9 8.91 14.61 -5.91
CA ALA A 9 9.93 14.40 -6.94
C ALA A 9 10.02 12.93 -7.37
N LEU A 10 9.94 11.97 -6.43
CA LEU A 10 9.94 10.54 -6.71
C LEU A 10 8.70 10.13 -7.50
N ALA A 11 7.51 10.61 -7.10
CA ALA A 11 6.27 10.33 -7.79
C ALA A 11 6.26 10.92 -9.21
N ALA A 12 6.74 12.14 -9.37
CA ALA A 12 6.88 12.79 -10.66
C ALA A 12 7.84 12.03 -11.59
N GLN A 13 9.01 11.66 -11.10
CA GLN A 13 9.96 10.82 -11.86
C GLN A 13 9.35 9.50 -12.29
N GLN A 14 8.61 8.85 -11.42
CA GLN A 14 7.95 7.59 -11.73
C GLN A 14 6.84 7.75 -12.77
N ALA A 15 6.10 8.86 -12.71
CA ALA A 15 5.02 9.16 -13.66
C ALA A 15 5.55 9.51 -15.05
N GLU A 16 6.60 10.31 -15.12
CA GLU A 16 7.14 10.82 -16.40
C GLU A 16 7.88 9.76 -17.21
N LYS A 17 8.66 8.89 -16.55
CA LYS A 17 9.61 8.04 -17.25
C LYS A 17 9.05 6.72 -17.77
N LYS A 18 7.86 6.27 -17.34
CA LYS A 18 7.33 4.91 -17.63
C LYS A 18 8.35 3.78 -17.39
N THR A 19 9.48 4.09 -16.76
CA THR A 19 10.60 3.19 -16.47
C THR A 19 10.73 3.03 -14.97
N PRO A 20 11.20 1.89 -14.47
CA PRO A 20 11.48 1.71 -13.05
C PRO A 20 12.39 2.82 -12.53
N HIS A 21 12.13 3.29 -11.31
CA HIS A 21 12.98 4.27 -10.64
C HIS A 21 14.37 3.66 -10.41
N HIS A 22 15.44 4.48 -10.55
CA HIS A 22 16.80 3.98 -10.42
C HIS A 22 17.11 3.33 -9.06
N TRP A 23 16.42 3.71 -7.99
CA TRP A 23 16.55 3.05 -6.68
C TRP A 23 16.15 1.57 -6.71
N GLU A 24 15.30 1.17 -7.67
CA GLU A 24 14.90 -0.23 -7.83
C GLU A 24 16.02 -1.12 -8.36
N SER A 25 17.05 -0.55 -8.97
CA SER A 25 18.24 -1.26 -9.47
C SER A 25 19.40 -1.28 -8.48
N LEU A 26 19.26 -0.59 -7.36
CA LEU A 26 20.24 -0.59 -6.27
C LEU A 26 19.98 -1.77 -5.31
N ALA A 27 20.44 -1.63 -4.07
CA ALA A 27 20.17 -2.63 -3.03
C ALA A 27 18.66 -2.78 -2.75
N PRO A 28 18.19 -3.95 -2.27
CA PRO A 28 16.79 -4.17 -1.90
C PRO A 28 16.23 -3.11 -0.95
N GLU A 29 17.06 -2.59 -0.03
CA GLU A 29 16.69 -1.51 0.88
C GLU A 29 16.41 -0.18 0.17
N ALA A 30 17.12 0.14 -0.90
CA ALA A 30 16.85 1.34 -1.69
C ALA A 30 15.53 1.22 -2.45
N HIS A 31 15.22 0.04 -2.98
CA HIS A 31 13.93 -0.25 -3.59
C HIS A 31 12.80 -0.17 -2.54
N LEU A 32 13.02 -0.71 -1.34
CA LEU A 32 12.07 -0.58 -0.23
C LEU A 32 11.87 0.88 0.18
N ALA A 33 12.94 1.68 0.25
CA ALA A 33 12.84 3.10 0.58
C ALA A 33 11.95 3.87 -0.41
N LEU A 34 12.02 3.54 -1.71
CA LEU A 34 11.10 4.06 -2.72
C LEU A 34 9.64 3.69 -2.41
N ILE A 35 9.38 2.42 -2.09
CA ILE A 35 8.03 1.95 -1.75
C ILE A 35 7.50 2.71 -0.54
N ILE A 36 8.28 2.83 0.53
CA ILE A 36 7.89 3.56 1.76
C ILE A 36 7.61 5.04 1.45
N ALA A 37 8.46 5.68 0.64
CA ALA A 37 8.27 7.08 0.27
C ALA A 37 6.97 7.33 -0.50
N LEU A 38 6.54 6.37 -1.32
CA LEU A 38 5.33 6.48 -2.13
C LEU A 38 4.06 6.01 -1.40
N ASP A 39 4.19 5.06 -0.46
CA ASP A 39 3.06 4.48 0.26
C ASP A 39 2.81 5.15 1.61
N GLN A 40 3.83 5.26 2.46
CA GLN A 40 3.68 5.67 3.84
C GLN A 40 3.73 7.20 4.04
N PHE A 41 4.62 7.89 3.35
CA PHE A 41 4.78 9.34 3.52
C PHE A 41 3.52 10.12 3.15
N PRO A 42 2.82 9.84 2.03
CA PRO A 42 1.59 10.54 1.70
C PRO A 42 0.51 10.37 2.76
N ARG A 43 0.37 9.17 3.32
CA ARG A 43 -0.58 8.89 4.39
C ARG A 43 -0.31 9.70 5.65
N ASN A 44 0.96 9.91 5.98
CA ASN A 44 1.35 10.68 7.16
C ASN A 44 1.26 12.20 6.93
N MET A 45 1.61 12.68 5.74
CA MET A 45 1.63 14.11 5.41
C MET A 45 0.24 14.67 5.08
N TYR A 46 -0.60 13.88 4.41
CA TYR A 46 -1.88 14.32 3.84
C TYR A 46 -3.09 13.60 4.44
N ARG A 47 -3.03 13.29 5.74
CA ARG A 47 -4.13 12.62 6.45
C ARG A 47 -5.47 13.27 6.17
N ALA A 48 -6.50 12.43 5.98
CA ALA A 48 -7.88 12.85 5.71
C ALA A 48 -8.04 13.72 4.43
N THR A 49 -7.14 13.58 3.46
CA THR A 49 -7.27 14.19 2.14
C THR A 49 -7.05 13.16 1.03
N PRO A 50 -7.55 13.39 -0.20
CA PRO A 50 -7.31 12.50 -1.33
C PRO A 50 -5.83 12.33 -1.67
N ALA A 51 -4.99 13.32 -1.36
CA ALA A 51 -3.55 13.27 -1.59
C ALA A 51 -2.86 12.13 -0.83
N ALA A 52 -3.44 11.67 0.30
CA ALA A 52 -2.94 10.51 1.04
C ALA A 52 -2.84 9.23 0.19
N TYR A 53 -3.65 9.10 -0.85
CA TYR A 53 -3.76 7.93 -1.72
C TYR A 53 -3.25 8.17 -3.14
N ALA A 54 -2.84 9.38 -3.47
CA ALA A 54 -2.52 9.80 -4.85
C ALA A 54 -1.39 8.98 -5.50
N TRP A 55 -0.47 8.44 -4.69
CA TRP A 55 0.70 7.72 -5.16
C TRP A 55 0.65 6.20 -4.96
N ASP A 56 -0.46 5.67 -4.45
CA ASP A 56 -0.64 4.24 -4.19
C ASP A 56 -0.34 3.37 -5.41
N LYS A 57 -0.78 3.80 -6.60
CA LYS A 57 -0.52 3.09 -7.85
C LYS A 57 0.96 2.95 -8.19
N TYR A 58 1.77 3.94 -7.83
CA TYR A 58 3.23 3.90 -8.06
C TYR A 58 3.93 3.03 -7.02
N ALA A 59 3.52 3.13 -5.75
CA ALA A 59 3.99 2.26 -4.69
C ALA A 59 3.71 0.78 -5.01
N LEU A 60 2.48 0.47 -5.43
CA LEU A 60 2.07 -0.87 -5.83
C LEU A 60 2.87 -1.39 -7.03
N SER A 61 3.10 -0.55 -8.04
CA SER A 61 3.90 -0.94 -9.20
C SER A 61 5.35 -1.25 -8.81
N ALA A 62 5.95 -0.45 -7.94
CA ALA A 62 7.29 -0.70 -7.41
C ALA A 62 7.33 -2.00 -6.59
N ALA A 63 6.33 -2.24 -5.74
CA ALA A 63 6.23 -3.47 -4.95
C ALA A 63 6.08 -4.71 -5.86
N LYS A 64 5.24 -4.65 -6.90
CA LYS A 64 5.11 -5.74 -7.89
C LYS A 64 6.43 -6.06 -8.58
N ARG A 65 7.23 -5.06 -8.94
CA ARG A 65 8.56 -5.29 -9.51
C ARG A 65 9.54 -5.90 -8.51
N MET A 66 9.47 -5.49 -7.23
CA MET A 66 10.26 -6.13 -6.18
C MET A 66 9.93 -7.62 -6.04
N MET A 67 8.65 -7.97 -6.05
CA MET A 67 8.19 -9.37 -5.97
C MET A 67 8.63 -10.18 -7.18
N ALA A 68 8.52 -9.62 -8.38
CA ALA A 68 8.95 -10.27 -9.62
C ALA A 68 10.45 -10.62 -9.62
N ARG A 69 11.26 -9.78 -8.98
CA ARG A 69 12.71 -10.01 -8.81
C ARG A 69 13.05 -10.85 -7.57
N LYS A 70 12.07 -11.15 -6.73
CA LYS A 70 12.27 -11.79 -5.42
C LYS A 70 13.24 -11.04 -4.50
N SER A 71 13.38 -9.72 -4.70
CA SER A 71 14.31 -8.89 -3.93
C SER A 71 13.86 -8.68 -2.50
N ASP A 72 12.57 -8.83 -2.20
CA ASP A 72 12.02 -8.84 -0.85
C ASP A 72 12.62 -9.91 0.07
N LEU A 73 13.08 -11.03 -0.51
CA LEU A 73 13.69 -12.11 0.26
C LEU A 73 15.04 -11.75 0.88
N TYR A 74 15.70 -10.70 0.38
CA TYR A 74 16.94 -10.18 0.95
C TYR A 74 16.71 -9.15 2.06
N LEU A 75 15.47 -8.70 2.26
CA LEU A 75 15.10 -7.84 3.37
C LEU A 75 14.97 -8.64 4.67
N SER A 76 15.31 -8.02 5.81
CA SER A 76 15.06 -8.63 7.12
C SER A 76 13.55 -8.80 7.36
N GLN A 77 13.17 -9.69 8.28
CA GLN A 77 11.77 -9.93 8.66
C GLN A 77 11.06 -8.67 9.15
N GLU A 78 11.78 -7.76 9.83
CA GLU A 78 11.23 -6.48 10.31
C GLU A 78 10.92 -5.50 9.17
N LYS A 79 11.70 -5.52 8.09
CA LYS A 79 11.56 -4.59 6.94
C LYS A 79 10.61 -5.12 5.89
N ARG A 80 10.56 -6.43 5.69
CA ARG A 80 9.83 -7.08 4.60
C ARG A 80 8.34 -6.76 4.56
N PRO A 81 7.61 -6.63 5.69
CA PRO A 81 6.19 -6.27 5.68
C PRO A 81 5.88 -4.98 4.93
N PHE A 82 6.77 -3.99 4.99
CA PHE A 82 6.59 -2.72 4.27
C PHE A 82 6.56 -2.87 2.75
N ALA A 83 7.20 -3.91 2.20
CA ALA A 83 7.13 -4.22 0.78
C ALA A 83 5.75 -4.77 0.36
N TYR A 84 4.97 -5.30 1.30
CA TYR A 84 3.65 -5.89 1.05
C TYR A 84 2.50 -4.91 1.31
N MET A 85 2.75 -3.82 2.05
CA MET A 85 1.73 -2.81 2.35
C MET A 85 1.05 -2.21 1.11
N PRO A 86 1.72 -1.93 -0.02
CA PRO A 86 1.04 -1.43 -1.20
C PRO A 86 -0.03 -2.39 -1.76
N PHE A 87 0.18 -3.70 -1.64
CA PHE A 87 -0.86 -4.70 -1.98
C PHE A 87 -2.02 -4.64 -0.99
N MET A 88 -1.72 -4.53 0.32
CA MET A 88 -2.71 -4.42 1.40
C MET A 88 -3.59 -3.17 1.24
N HIS A 89 -3.03 -2.09 0.70
CA HIS A 89 -3.71 -0.82 0.48
C HIS A 89 -4.49 -0.76 -0.84
N SER A 90 -4.33 -1.74 -1.73
CA SER A 90 -5.04 -1.80 -3.00
C SER A 90 -6.50 -2.18 -2.83
N GLU A 91 -7.39 -1.56 -3.61
CA GLU A 91 -8.80 -1.93 -3.69
C GLU A 91 -9.07 -3.06 -4.73
N SER A 92 -8.02 -3.71 -5.24
CA SER A 92 -8.11 -4.88 -6.12
C SER A 92 -8.07 -6.17 -5.32
N ILE A 93 -9.06 -7.04 -5.49
CA ILE A 93 -9.10 -8.35 -4.81
C ILE A 93 -7.86 -9.20 -5.14
N VAL A 94 -7.36 -9.14 -6.36
CA VAL A 94 -6.15 -9.87 -6.79
C VAL A 94 -4.91 -9.41 -6.02
N ASP A 95 -4.78 -8.11 -5.76
CA ASP A 95 -3.67 -7.56 -4.97
C ASP A 95 -3.82 -7.96 -3.49
N GLN A 96 -5.04 -8.01 -2.98
CA GLN A 96 -5.31 -8.47 -1.62
C GLN A 96 -4.98 -9.96 -1.43
N GLU A 97 -5.35 -10.82 -2.38
CA GLU A 97 -4.98 -12.23 -2.40
C GLU A 97 -3.46 -12.40 -2.38
N GLU A 98 -2.76 -11.62 -3.20
CA GLU A 98 -1.30 -11.64 -3.25
C GLU A 98 -0.68 -11.17 -1.92
N CYS A 99 -1.26 -10.15 -1.27
CA CYS A 99 -0.81 -9.69 0.05
C CYS A 99 -0.92 -10.81 1.10
N VAL A 100 -2.06 -11.49 1.17
CA VAL A 100 -2.27 -12.62 2.09
C VAL A 100 -1.28 -13.73 1.79
N ARG A 101 -1.12 -14.12 0.53
CA ARG A 101 -0.19 -15.16 0.09
C ARG A 101 1.27 -14.85 0.46
N LEU A 102 1.72 -13.63 0.21
CA LEU A 102 3.08 -13.20 0.53
C LEU A 102 3.32 -13.16 2.04
N SER A 103 2.36 -12.65 2.80
CA SER A 103 2.44 -12.57 4.26
C SER A 103 2.50 -13.96 4.90
N ASP A 104 1.64 -14.89 4.45
CA ASP A 104 1.60 -16.27 4.94
C ASP A 104 2.89 -17.04 4.61
N ALA A 105 3.40 -16.88 3.38
CA ALA A 105 4.54 -17.66 2.89
C ALA A 105 5.91 -17.12 3.30
N ARG A 106 6.04 -15.83 3.64
CA ARG A 106 7.34 -15.15 3.74
C ARG A 106 7.57 -14.38 5.03
N LEU A 107 6.56 -14.22 5.88
CA LEU A 107 6.68 -13.53 7.16
C LEU A 107 6.57 -14.52 8.32
N GLU A 108 7.37 -14.27 9.36
CA GLU A 108 7.29 -15.02 10.62
C GLU A 108 6.28 -14.40 11.58
N ASP A 109 6.00 -13.10 11.42
CA ASP A 109 5.06 -12.37 12.26
C ASP A 109 3.63 -12.50 11.75
N GLU A 110 2.77 -13.12 12.54
CA GLU A 110 1.35 -13.33 12.24
C GLU A 110 0.53 -12.02 12.24
N SER A 111 1.03 -10.94 12.83
CA SER A 111 0.27 -9.69 12.92
C SER A 111 0.03 -9.08 11.54
N THR A 112 1.02 -9.12 10.66
CA THR A 112 0.89 -8.66 9.28
C THR A 112 -0.06 -9.55 8.47
N LEU A 113 -0.01 -10.86 8.65
CA LEU A 113 -0.94 -11.79 8.00
C LEU A 113 -2.39 -11.54 8.46
N LYS A 114 -2.59 -11.32 9.76
CA LYS A 114 -3.91 -10.97 10.30
C LYS A 114 -4.45 -9.67 9.71
N ALA A 115 -3.59 -8.64 9.63
CA ALA A 115 -3.94 -7.38 8.99
C ALA A 115 -4.30 -7.57 7.50
N ALA A 116 -3.50 -8.34 6.75
CA ALA A 116 -3.76 -8.64 5.35
C ALA A 116 -5.12 -9.33 5.15
N ARG A 117 -5.46 -10.30 5.99
CA ARG A 117 -6.77 -10.97 5.95
C ARG A 117 -7.92 -10.01 6.25
N THR A 118 -7.77 -9.13 7.25
CA THR A 118 -8.78 -8.11 7.56
C THR A 118 -9.04 -7.19 6.36
N HIS A 119 -8.00 -6.74 5.66
CA HIS A 119 -8.13 -5.91 4.47
C HIS A 119 -8.77 -6.69 3.31
N TYR A 120 -8.35 -7.93 3.10
CA TYR A 120 -8.95 -8.83 2.12
C TYR A 120 -10.46 -8.98 2.32
N ASP A 121 -10.91 -9.28 3.54
CA ASP A 121 -12.33 -9.46 3.86
C ASP A 121 -13.16 -8.21 3.53
N ILE A 122 -12.60 -7.01 3.76
CA ILE A 122 -13.27 -5.75 3.42
C ILE A 122 -13.42 -5.60 1.91
N ILE A 123 -12.35 -5.85 1.15
CA ILE A 123 -12.38 -5.74 -0.31
C ILE A 123 -13.24 -6.84 -0.93
N GLU A 124 -13.22 -8.07 -0.39
CA GLU A 124 -14.11 -9.14 -0.81
C GLU A 124 -15.58 -8.76 -0.62
N LYS A 125 -15.91 -8.12 0.50
CA LYS A 125 -17.27 -7.73 0.83
C LYS A 125 -17.77 -6.51 0.09
N PHE A 126 -16.97 -5.45 0.00
CA PHE A 126 -17.41 -4.13 -0.49
C PHE A 126 -16.79 -3.75 -1.84
N GLY A 127 -15.75 -4.44 -2.29
CA GLY A 127 -14.97 -4.07 -3.49
C GLY A 127 -14.12 -2.81 -3.32
N ARG A 128 -14.16 -2.19 -2.15
CA ARG A 128 -13.44 -0.95 -1.81
C ARG A 128 -13.32 -0.79 -0.30
N PHE A 129 -12.50 0.17 0.14
CA PHE A 129 -12.42 0.55 1.55
C PHE A 129 -13.45 1.63 1.90
N PRO A 130 -14.53 1.32 2.64
CA PRO A 130 -15.58 2.29 2.96
C PRO A 130 -15.09 3.54 3.69
N HIS A 131 -14.06 3.42 4.56
CA HIS A 131 -13.49 4.56 5.28
C HIS A 131 -12.89 5.64 4.37
N ARG A 132 -12.56 5.31 3.12
CA ARG A 132 -12.03 6.27 2.13
C ARG A 132 -13.14 7.05 1.40
N ASN A 133 -14.40 6.63 1.52
CA ASN A 133 -15.49 7.19 0.70
C ASN A 133 -15.61 8.70 0.86
N ILE A 134 -15.70 9.20 2.09
CA ILE A 134 -15.84 10.64 2.34
C ILE A 134 -14.66 11.41 1.74
N VAL A 135 -13.44 10.96 2.00
CA VAL A 135 -12.21 11.64 1.55
C VAL A 135 -12.09 11.64 0.03
N LEU A 136 -12.53 10.56 -0.64
CA LEU A 136 -12.48 10.43 -2.09
C LEU A 136 -13.75 10.92 -2.81
N GLY A 137 -14.69 11.52 -2.08
CA GLY A 137 -15.95 12.02 -2.65
C GLY A 137 -16.85 10.93 -3.21
N ARG A 138 -16.77 9.72 -2.65
CA ARG A 138 -17.60 8.57 -3.04
C ARG A 138 -18.83 8.49 -2.14
N GLU A 139 -19.97 8.16 -2.72
CA GLU A 139 -21.19 7.87 -1.96
C GLU A 139 -20.99 6.63 -1.09
N THR A 140 -21.34 6.71 0.19
CA THR A 140 -21.32 5.58 1.12
C THR A 140 -22.66 4.84 1.04
N LEU A 141 -22.61 3.55 0.73
CA LEU A 141 -23.80 2.70 0.65
C LEU A 141 -24.31 2.35 2.06
N PRO A 142 -25.61 2.01 2.24
CA PRO A 142 -26.17 1.70 3.55
C PRO A 142 -25.42 0.61 4.32
N GLU A 143 -25.01 -0.45 3.66
CA GLU A 143 -24.24 -1.56 4.24
C GLU A 143 -22.83 -1.15 4.67
N GLU A 144 -22.19 -0.25 3.91
CA GLU A 144 -20.90 0.33 4.26
C GLU A 144 -21.02 1.24 5.49
N GLN A 145 -22.11 2.03 5.56
CA GLN A 145 -22.38 2.88 6.72
C GLN A 145 -22.58 2.04 7.98
N ILE A 146 -23.34 0.97 7.91
CA ILE A 146 -23.51 0.03 9.03
C ILE A 146 -22.18 -0.56 9.48
N PHE A 147 -21.29 -0.88 8.55
CA PHE A 147 -19.94 -1.37 8.85
C PHE A 147 -19.11 -0.32 9.60
N LEU A 148 -19.12 0.92 9.13
CA LEU A 148 -18.39 2.03 9.75
C LEU A 148 -18.95 2.35 11.16
N ASP A 149 -20.27 2.40 11.33
CA ASP A 149 -20.95 2.71 12.59
C ASP A 149 -20.68 1.65 13.67
N ARG A 150 -20.44 0.42 13.29
CA ARG A 150 -20.06 -0.69 14.19
C ARG A 150 -18.58 -0.72 14.55
N GLY A 151 -17.83 0.32 14.25
CA GLY A 151 -16.41 0.38 14.50
C GLY A 151 -15.58 -0.42 13.50
N GLY A 152 -16.06 -0.54 12.25
CA GLY A 152 -15.30 -1.12 11.14
C GLY A 152 -13.97 -0.40 10.92
N PHE A 153 -13.10 -1.03 10.15
CA PHE A 153 -11.75 -0.53 9.88
C PHE A 153 -11.76 0.94 9.40
N SER A 154 -10.97 1.78 10.05
CA SER A 154 -10.93 3.23 9.80
C SER A 154 -9.60 3.73 9.21
N GLY A 155 -8.67 2.85 8.88
CA GLY A 155 -7.36 3.19 8.33
C GLY A 155 -6.26 3.29 9.36
#